data_5ce15bcd5cfc711cf4b2783f716fd5c7
#
_entry.id   5ce15bcd5cfc711cf4b2783f716fd5c7
#
_cell.length_a   1.000
_cell.length_b   1.000
_cell.length_c   1.000
_cell.angle_alpha   90.00
_cell.angle_beta   90.00
_cell.angle_gamma   90.00
#
_symmetry.space_group_name_H-M   'P 1'
#
loop_
_entity.id
_entity.type
_entity.pdbx_description
1 polymer ?
#
loop_
_entity_poly.entity_id
_entity_poly.type
_entity_poly.pdbx_seq_one_letter_code
_entity_poly.pdbx_strand_id
1 'polypeptide(L)'
;SAASDVYKRQVAVNEANPFQLLINWDEDTIPTDTVIVGPITTSGSVDFIVDPTKFDPSTVKQNGKRLLLLKGIGDSDNEDGADAWKGDSNIDLVAGANDIIEWNGTNWEVIFDASTTTNITHTTNLNTGVQYKWNGTEWLLSFEGEYRKGTWKIQ
;
A
#
# COMPACT_ATOMS: atom_id res chain seq x y z
N SER A 1 6.72 29.47 -19.63
CA SER A 1 7.39 30.01 -18.44
C SER A 1 6.64 29.54 -17.20
N ALA A 2 7.38 29.17 -16.18
CA ALA A 2 6.83 28.71 -14.90
C ALA A 2 5.85 29.70 -14.23
N ALA A 3 5.85 30.96 -14.66
CA ALA A 3 4.96 32.01 -14.15
C ALA A 3 3.52 31.90 -14.64
N SER A 4 3.23 31.04 -15.62
CA SER A 4 1.85 30.83 -16.11
C SER A 4 1.09 29.76 -15.33
N ASP A 5 1.77 29.00 -14.48
CA ASP A 5 1.15 27.94 -13.69
C ASP A 5 0.56 28.51 -12.39
N VAL A 6 -0.33 29.47 -12.52
CA VAL A 6 -1.12 29.94 -11.39
C VAL A 6 -2.25 28.97 -11.15
N TYR A 7 -2.05 28.07 -10.22
CA TYR A 7 -3.10 27.13 -9.79
C TYR A 7 -4.24 27.90 -9.16
N LYS A 8 -5.40 27.83 -9.77
CA LYS A 8 -6.61 28.39 -9.20
C LYS A 8 -7.10 27.49 -8.07
N ARG A 9 -6.69 27.80 -6.88
CA ARG A 9 -7.22 27.20 -5.66
C ARG A 9 -8.10 28.19 -4.96
N GLN A 10 -9.27 27.76 -4.55
CA GLN A 10 -10.11 28.56 -3.66
C GLN A 10 -9.85 28.10 -2.22
N VAL A 11 -9.44 29.03 -1.39
CA VAL A 11 -9.25 28.80 0.04
C VAL A 11 -10.35 29.57 0.79
N ALA A 12 -11.11 28.87 1.60
CA ALA A 12 -12.16 29.45 2.43
C ALA A 12 -12.05 28.93 3.87
N VAL A 13 -12.47 29.74 4.82
CA VAL A 13 -12.64 29.30 6.20
C VAL A 13 -13.87 28.38 6.26
N ASN A 14 -13.76 27.27 6.96
CA ASN A 14 -14.91 26.41 7.21
C ASN A 14 -15.86 27.09 8.20
N GLU A 15 -17.03 27.50 7.74
CA GLU A 15 -18.02 28.20 8.59
C GLU A 15 -18.49 27.35 9.79
N ALA A 16 -18.46 26.03 9.63
CA ALA A 16 -18.81 25.09 10.71
C ALA A 16 -17.68 24.88 11.74
N ASN A 17 -16.43 25.19 11.35
CA ASN A 17 -15.28 25.08 12.23
C ASN A 17 -14.19 26.09 11.82
N PRO A 18 -14.06 27.22 12.53
CA PRO A 18 -13.15 28.30 12.16
C PRO A 18 -11.65 27.93 12.26
N PHE A 19 -11.33 26.79 12.86
CA PHE A 19 -9.95 26.26 12.92
C PHE A 19 -9.60 25.39 11.72
N GLN A 20 -10.50 25.26 10.75
CA GLN A 20 -10.27 24.48 9.52
C GLN A 20 -10.33 25.38 8.28
N LEU A 21 -9.40 25.15 7.38
CA LEU A 21 -9.45 25.73 6.03
C LEU A 21 -10.03 24.71 5.04
N LEU A 22 -10.91 25.18 4.18
CA LEU A 22 -11.39 24.43 3.03
C LEU A 22 -10.57 24.84 1.82
N ILE A 23 -9.92 23.88 1.18
CA ILE A 23 -9.17 24.12 -0.06
C ILE A 23 -9.90 23.37 -1.16
N ASN A 24 -10.44 24.12 -2.10
CA ASN A 24 -11.08 23.58 -3.29
C ASN A 24 -10.14 23.74 -4.49
N TRP A 25 -10.04 22.71 -5.31
CA TRP A 25 -9.28 22.74 -6.56
C TRP A 25 -9.98 21.91 -7.63
N ASP A 26 -9.70 22.25 -8.85
CA ASP A 26 -10.10 21.45 -9.99
C ASP A 26 -8.95 20.49 -10.36
N GLU A 27 -9.31 19.33 -10.90
CA GLU A 27 -8.36 18.30 -11.30
C GLU A 27 -7.29 18.83 -12.26
N ASP A 28 -7.70 19.67 -13.22
CA ASP A 28 -6.83 20.28 -14.22
C ASP A 28 -5.88 21.35 -13.65
N THR A 29 -6.03 21.74 -12.38
CA THR A 29 -5.21 22.77 -11.73
C THR A 29 -4.09 22.18 -10.87
N ILE A 30 -4.04 20.87 -10.73
CA ILE A 30 -2.95 20.17 -10.04
C ILE A 30 -1.74 20.17 -10.97
N PRO A 31 -0.56 20.60 -10.48
CA PRO A 31 0.65 20.60 -11.29
C PRO A 31 0.96 19.21 -11.84
N THR A 32 1.33 19.14 -13.11
CA THR A 32 1.72 17.88 -13.73
C THR A 32 2.99 17.27 -13.11
N ASP A 33 3.81 18.07 -12.48
CA ASP A 33 5.00 17.61 -11.74
C ASP A 33 4.68 17.01 -10.36
N THR A 34 3.46 17.24 -9.85
CA THR A 34 2.92 16.52 -8.68
C THR A 34 2.16 15.26 -9.08
N VAL A 35 1.89 15.07 -10.36
CA VAL A 35 1.34 13.84 -10.90
C VAL A 35 2.50 12.88 -11.14
N ILE A 36 2.43 11.71 -10.56
CA ILE A 36 3.42 10.66 -10.78
C ILE A 36 3.38 10.29 -12.26
N VAL A 37 4.44 10.65 -12.98
CA VAL A 37 4.59 10.30 -14.40
C VAL A 37 5.04 8.85 -14.49
N GLY A 38 4.13 7.98 -14.82
CA GLY A 38 4.40 6.55 -15.03
C GLY A 38 3.18 5.69 -14.71
N PRO A 39 3.13 4.45 -15.21
CA PRO A 39 2.08 3.54 -14.81
C PRO A 39 2.21 3.25 -13.31
N ILE A 40 1.34 3.82 -12.50
CA ILE A 40 1.19 3.45 -11.11
C ILE A 40 0.42 2.14 -11.11
N THR A 41 1.13 1.06 -10.90
CA THR A 41 0.49 -0.20 -10.60
C THR A 41 0.18 -0.19 -9.12
N THR A 42 -1.08 0.02 -8.75
CA THR A 42 -1.52 -0.21 -7.39
C THR A 42 -1.73 -1.71 -7.19
N SER A 43 -0.95 -2.33 -6.33
CA SER A 43 -1.23 -3.70 -5.90
C SER A 43 -2.47 -3.77 -5.02
N GLY A 44 -3.16 -2.66 -4.85
CA GLY A 44 -4.31 -2.52 -4.00
C GLY A 44 -3.93 -2.25 -2.54
N SER A 45 -4.63 -2.90 -1.63
CA SER A 45 -4.41 -2.77 -0.19
C SER A 45 -3.88 -4.07 0.39
N VAL A 46 -3.24 -3.95 1.56
CA VAL A 46 -2.95 -5.08 2.45
C VAL A 46 -3.72 -4.90 3.76
N ASP A 47 -4.18 -6.00 4.34
CA ASP A 47 -4.90 -5.95 5.61
C ASP A 47 -3.95 -5.66 6.77
N PHE A 48 -2.76 -6.25 6.74
CA PHE A 48 -1.73 -6.08 7.76
C PHE A 48 -0.32 -6.13 7.18
N ILE A 49 0.62 -5.50 7.88
CA ILE A 49 2.07 -5.66 7.69
C ILE A 49 2.56 -6.51 8.87
N VAL A 50 3.19 -7.64 8.60
CA VAL A 50 3.48 -8.65 9.63
C VAL A 50 4.93 -9.15 9.59
N ASP A 51 5.45 -9.45 10.77
CA ASP A 51 6.62 -10.32 10.92
C ASP A 51 6.11 -11.77 10.97
N PRO A 52 6.34 -12.59 9.95
CA PRO A 52 5.78 -13.94 9.86
C PRO A 52 6.28 -14.89 10.95
N THR A 53 7.38 -14.56 11.61
CA THR A 53 7.91 -15.35 12.74
C THR A 53 7.16 -15.09 14.06
N LYS A 54 6.32 -14.06 14.11
CA LYS A 54 5.61 -13.62 15.31
C LYS A 54 4.09 -13.54 15.12
N PHE A 55 3.63 -13.67 13.89
CA PHE A 55 2.23 -13.52 13.53
C PHE A 55 1.58 -14.88 13.29
N ASP A 56 0.42 -15.13 13.92
CA ASP A 56 -0.37 -16.33 13.68
C ASP A 56 -1.34 -16.10 12.51
N PRO A 57 -1.08 -16.72 11.34
CA PRO A 57 -1.92 -16.52 10.16
C PRO A 57 -3.31 -17.17 10.26
N SER A 58 -3.54 -18.07 11.22
CA SER A 58 -4.83 -18.74 11.37
C SER A 58 -5.97 -17.78 11.64
N THR A 59 -5.67 -16.62 12.22
CA THR A 59 -6.66 -15.59 12.57
C THR A 59 -7.17 -14.82 11.36
N VAL A 60 -6.48 -14.89 10.21
CA VAL A 60 -6.77 -14.09 9.00
C VAL A 60 -6.94 -14.92 7.73
N LYS A 61 -7.13 -16.22 7.85
CA LYS A 61 -7.42 -17.11 6.71
C LYS A 61 -8.83 -16.89 6.16
N GLN A 62 -9.03 -15.77 5.50
CA GLN A 62 -10.26 -15.42 4.80
C GLN A 62 -9.91 -15.06 3.35
N ASN A 63 -10.73 -15.52 2.40
CA ASN A 63 -10.48 -15.30 0.98
C ASN A 63 -10.27 -13.81 0.67
N GLY A 64 -9.18 -13.51 -0.03
CA GLY A 64 -8.79 -12.16 -0.41
C GLY A 64 -8.02 -11.38 0.67
N LYS A 65 -7.76 -11.93 1.85
CA LYS A 65 -6.91 -11.30 2.87
C LYS A 65 -5.47 -11.25 2.41
N ARG A 66 -4.84 -10.09 2.54
CA ARG A 66 -3.49 -9.77 2.07
C ARG A 66 -2.59 -9.34 3.20
N LEU A 67 -1.37 -9.85 3.18
CA LEU A 67 -0.35 -9.52 4.17
C LEU A 67 0.93 -9.10 3.45
N LEU A 68 1.55 -8.00 3.92
CA LEU A 68 2.89 -7.61 3.52
C LEU A 68 3.88 -8.16 4.55
N LEU A 69 4.90 -8.85 4.08
CA LEU A 69 5.84 -9.58 4.92
C LEU A 69 7.08 -8.75 5.21
N LEU A 70 7.45 -8.64 6.48
CA LEU A 70 8.70 -8.00 6.91
C LEU A 70 9.92 -8.94 6.80
N LYS A 71 9.69 -10.25 6.76
CA LYS A 71 10.70 -11.31 6.65
C LYS A 71 10.21 -12.41 5.72
N GLY A 72 11.12 -13.23 5.23
CA GLY A 72 10.80 -14.39 4.42
C GLY A 72 10.10 -15.51 5.18
N ILE A 73 9.46 -16.40 4.45
CA ILE A 73 8.81 -17.62 4.92
C ILE A 73 9.33 -18.76 4.08
N GLY A 74 9.62 -19.90 4.71
CA GLY A 74 9.94 -21.16 4.05
C GLY A 74 11.33 -21.23 3.40
N ASP A 75 12.23 -20.31 3.72
CA ASP A 75 13.64 -20.42 3.39
C ASP A 75 14.44 -21.08 4.51
N SER A 76 15.72 -21.37 4.23
CA SER A 76 16.61 -22.02 5.20
C SER A 76 16.82 -21.25 6.50
N ASP A 77 16.55 -19.97 6.49
CA ASP A 77 16.74 -19.09 7.63
C ASP A 77 15.45 -18.90 8.46
N ASN A 78 14.31 -19.42 7.99
CA ASN A 78 13.01 -19.22 8.61
C ASN A 78 12.10 -20.47 8.55
N GLU A 79 12.67 -21.65 8.79
CA GLU A 79 11.92 -22.92 8.76
C GLU A 79 10.82 -22.99 9.83
N ASP A 80 11.03 -22.38 11.00
CA ASP A 80 10.09 -22.44 12.13
C ASP A 80 8.73 -21.79 11.82
N GLY A 81 8.67 -20.89 10.85
CA GLY A 81 7.43 -20.25 10.43
C GLY A 81 6.66 -21.00 9.34
N ALA A 82 7.30 -21.94 8.65
CA ALA A 82 6.78 -22.54 7.44
C ALA A 82 5.47 -23.33 7.65
N ASP A 83 5.40 -24.13 8.73
CA ASP A 83 4.24 -24.97 9.02
C ASP A 83 2.97 -24.15 9.31
N ALA A 84 3.09 -23.02 9.97
CA ALA A 84 1.97 -22.13 10.25
C ALA A 84 1.35 -21.54 8.97
N TRP A 85 2.13 -21.47 7.89
CA TRP A 85 1.74 -20.88 6.62
C TRP A 85 1.26 -21.88 5.57
N LYS A 86 1.27 -23.17 5.91
CA LYS A 86 0.69 -24.21 5.05
C LYS A 86 -0.82 -23.97 4.88
N GLY A 87 -1.27 -24.11 3.64
CA GLY A 87 -2.67 -24.11 3.34
C GLY A 87 -3.30 -25.50 3.45
N ASP A 88 -4.54 -25.62 2.98
CA ASP A 88 -5.29 -26.88 3.02
C ASP A 88 -4.66 -27.97 2.14
N SER A 89 -3.87 -27.58 1.14
CA SER A 89 -3.10 -28.52 0.31
C SER A 89 -1.85 -29.06 0.98
N ASN A 90 -1.51 -28.59 2.18
CA ASN A 90 -0.32 -28.96 2.95
C ASN A 90 1.01 -28.76 2.19
N ILE A 91 1.06 -27.72 1.35
CA ILE A 91 2.23 -27.30 0.59
C ILE A 91 2.88 -26.15 1.34
N ASP A 92 4.22 -26.18 1.44
CA ASP A 92 4.99 -25.09 2.05
C ASP A 92 4.85 -23.81 1.24
N LEU A 93 4.58 -22.70 1.93
CA LEU A 93 4.69 -21.38 1.32
C LEU A 93 6.17 -20.96 1.32
N VAL A 94 6.66 -20.52 0.18
CA VAL A 94 7.95 -19.83 0.05
C VAL A 94 7.67 -18.40 -0.41
N ALA A 95 8.01 -17.44 0.43
CA ALA A 95 7.84 -16.02 0.13
C ALA A 95 9.03 -15.23 0.71
N GLY A 96 9.44 -14.16 0.04
CA GLY A 96 10.53 -13.30 0.46
C GLY A 96 10.08 -12.19 1.43
N ALA A 97 11.05 -11.55 2.07
CA ALA A 97 10.81 -10.28 2.74
C ALA A 97 10.33 -9.24 1.73
N ASN A 98 9.41 -8.37 2.13
CA ASN A 98 8.74 -7.36 1.30
C ASN A 98 7.70 -7.91 0.30
N ASP A 99 7.51 -9.21 0.20
CA ASP A 99 6.44 -9.78 -0.61
C ASP A 99 5.07 -9.47 -0.03
N ILE A 100 4.06 -9.47 -0.92
CA ILE A 100 2.66 -9.47 -0.50
C ILE A 100 2.08 -10.83 -0.84
N ILE A 101 1.46 -11.44 0.15
CA ILE A 101 0.75 -12.72 0.01
C ILE A 101 -0.75 -12.52 0.18
N GLU A 102 -1.53 -13.36 -0.47
CA GLU A 102 -3.00 -13.38 -0.39
C GLU A 102 -3.49 -14.79 -0.07
N TRP A 103 -4.52 -14.90 0.79
CA TRP A 103 -5.25 -16.15 0.98
C TRP A 103 -6.28 -16.32 -0.12
N ASN A 104 -6.15 -17.36 -0.95
CA ASN A 104 -7.05 -17.63 -2.07
C ASN A 104 -8.29 -18.48 -1.70
N GLY A 105 -8.48 -18.75 -0.43
CA GLY A 105 -9.53 -19.63 0.10
C GLY A 105 -9.02 -21.02 0.47
N THR A 106 -7.83 -21.40 -0.02
CA THR A 106 -7.22 -22.73 0.22
C THR A 106 -5.77 -22.59 0.67
N ASN A 107 -5.01 -21.71 0.03
CA ASN A 107 -3.58 -21.51 0.29
C ASN A 107 -3.23 -20.02 0.29
N TRP A 108 -2.08 -19.72 0.91
CA TRP A 108 -1.41 -18.44 0.71
C TRP A 108 -0.66 -18.44 -0.61
N GLU A 109 -0.75 -17.37 -1.37
CA GLU A 109 -0.08 -17.17 -2.66
C GLU A 109 0.66 -15.84 -2.66
N VAL A 110 1.86 -15.82 -3.26
CA VAL A 110 2.60 -14.58 -3.49
C VAL A 110 1.94 -13.84 -4.65
N ILE A 111 1.36 -12.66 -4.38
CA ILE A 111 0.74 -11.80 -5.40
C ILE A 111 1.62 -10.60 -5.77
N PHE A 112 2.61 -10.29 -4.96
CA PHE A 112 3.65 -9.31 -5.24
C PHE A 112 4.97 -9.90 -4.81
N ASP A 113 5.86 -10.14 -5.78
CA ASP A 113 7.20 -10.67 -5.58
C ASP A 113 8.20 -9.51 -5.61
N ALA A 114 8.73 -9.16 -4.44
CA ALA A 114 9.68 -8.07 -4.28
C ALA A 114 11.01 -8.33 -4.98
N SER A 115 11.40 -9.60 -5.13
CA SER A 115 12.68 -9.96 -5.74
C SER A 115 12.72 -9.70 -7.25
N THR A 116 11.56 -9.70 -7.90
CA THR A 116 11.44 -9.54 -9.36
C THR A 116 10.78 -8.24 -9.77
N THR A 117 10.08 -7.56 -8.86
CA THR A 117 9.33 -6.35 -9.17
C THR A 117 10.22 -5.11 -9.10
N THR A 118 10.43 -4.48 -10.23
CA THR A 118 11.21 -3.22 -10.35
C THR A 118 10.34 -1.99 -10.53
N ASN A 119 9.07 -2.17 -10.92
CA ASN A 119 8.13 -1.08 -11.14
C ASN A 119 7.67 -0.46 -9.81
N ILE A 120 7.43 0.86 -9.85
CA ILE A 120 6.81 1.56 -8.72
C ILE A 120 5.41 0.99 -8.50
N THR A 121 5.13 0.61 -7.26
CA THR A 121 3.85 0.03 -6.84
C THR A 121 3.43 0.67 -5.52
N HIS A 122 2.15 1.00 -5.38
CA HIS A 122 1.61 1.55 -4.14
C HIS A 122 0.70 0.53 -3.46
N THR A 123 0.73 0.50 -2.14
CA THR A 123 -0.22 -0.27 -1.33
C THR A 123 -0.62 0.50 -0.08
N THR A 124 -1.85 0.31 0.37
CA THR A 124 -2.35 0.91 1.60
C THR A 124 -2.53 -0.18 2.66
N ASN A 125 -1.94 0.03 3.83
CA ASN A 125 -2.22 -0.79 4.99
C ASN A 125 -3.59 -0.41 5.56
N LEU A 126 -4.59 -1.27 5.41
CA LEU A 126 -5.96 -1.02 5.86
C LEU A 126 -6.07 -0.94 7.39
N ASN A 127 -5.16 -1.58 8.11
CA ASN A 127 -5.12 -1.53 9.56
C ASN A 127 -4.76 -0.14 10.11
N THR A 128 -3.90 0.58 9.40
CA THR A 128 -3.38 1.90 9.84
C THR A 128 -3.81 3.06 8.95
N GLY A 129 -4.31 2.78 7.73
CA GLY A 129 -4.60 3.79 6.71
C GLY A 129 -3.36 4.41 6.06
N VAL A 130 -2.17 3.88 6.34
CA VAL A 130 -0.91 4.41 5.81
C VAL A 130 -0.62 3.80 4.45
N GLN A 131 -0.26 4.65 3.48
CA GLN A 131 0.15 4.24 2.15
C GLN A 131 1.67 4.07 2.07
N TYR A 132 2.07 3.04 1.33
CA TYR A 132 3.48 2.73 1.05
C TYR A 132 3.72 2.66 -0.46
N LYS A 133 4.96 2.97 -0.85
CA LYS A 133 5.46 2.94 -2.21
C LYS A 133 6.63 1.98 -2.31
N TRP A 134 6.57 1.05 -3.23
CA TRP A 134 7.70 0.23 -3.66
C TRP A 134 8.54 1.01 -4.66
N ASN A 135 9.83 1.19 -4.37
CA ASN A 135 10.76 1.92 -5.25
C ASN A 135 11.61 0.99 -6.15
N GLY A 136 11.34 -0.31 -6.13
CA GLY A 136 12.12 -1.34 -6.80
C GLY A 136 13.07 -2.11 -5.88
N THR A 137 13.25 -1.67 -4.64
CA THR A 137 14.14 -2.30 -3.65
C THR A 137 13.56 -2.36 -2.24
N GLU A 138 12.71 -1.40 -1.88
CA GLU A 138 12.12 -1.33 -0.54
C GLU A 138 10.77 -0.62 -0.54
N TRP A 139 9.96 -0.90 0.48
CA TRP A 139 8.73 -0.17 0.77
C TRP A 139 9.04 1.06 1.61
N LEU A 140 8.60 2.22 1.13
CA LEU A 140 8.74 3.51 1.81
C LEU A 140 7.37 4.09 2.11
N LEU A 141 7.28 4.92 3.15
CA LEU A 141 6.11 5.76 3.37
C LEU A 141 5.84 6.61 2.13
N SER A 142 4.59 6.59 1.67
CA SER A 142 4.18 7.38 0.51
C SER A 142 3.20 8.46 0.95
N PHE A 143 3.51 9.69 0.52
CA PHE A 143 2.59 10.82 0.59
C PHE A 143 2.02 11.14 -0.80
N GLU A 144 2.31 10.28 -1.77
CA GLU A 144 1.84 10.38 -3.15
C GLU A 144 0.45 9.72 -3.21
N GLY A 145 -0.47 10.34 -3.90
CA GLY A 145 -1.82 9.80 -4.06
C GLY A 145 -2.47 10.34 -5.33
N GLU A 146 -3.48 9.65 -5.81
CA GLU A 146 -4.36 10.23 -6.81
C GLU A 146 -5.20 11.33 -6.14
N TYR A 147 -4.97 12.56 -6.52
CA TYR A 147 -5.78 13.68 -6.09
C TYR A 147 -6.93 13.86 -7.08
N ARG A 148 -8.09 13.39 -6.70
CA ARG A 148 -9.31 13.64 -7.46
C ARG A 148 -9.86 15.01 -7.10
N LYS A 149 -10.63 15.59 -8.03
CA LYS A 149 -11.41 16.79 -7.77
C LYS A 149 -12.15 16.66 -6.44
N GLY A 150 -11.99 17.61 -5.54
CA GLY A 150 -12.59 17.52 -4.23
C GLY A 150 -12.31 18.71 -3.32
N THR A 151 -12.69 18.54 -2.07
CA THR A 151 -12.46 19.48 -0.99
C THR A 151 -11.65 18.82 0.11
N TRP A 152 -10.52 19.44 0.47
CA TRP A 152 -9.70 19.00 1.60
C TRP A 152 -10.01 19.85 2.83
N LYS A 153 -10.05 19.18 3.97
CA LYS A 153 -10.11 19.84 5.27
C LYS A 153 -8.75 19.69 5.95
N ILE A 154 -8.15 20.80 6.30
CA ILE A 154 -6.95 20.83 7.13
C ILE A 154 -7.45 20.82 8.58
N GLN A 155 -7.06 19.80 9.30
CA GLN A 155 -7.35 19.68 10.74
C GLN A 155 -6.17 20.16 11.56
#